data_7c5d1da66d1e6b341cb70a6377e5721c
#
_entry.id   7c5d1da66d1e6b341cb70a6377e5721c
#
_cell.length_a   1.000
_cell.length_b   1.000
_cell.length_c   1.000
_cell.angle_alpha   90.00
_cell.angle_beta   90.00
_cell.angle_gamma   90.00
#
_symmetry.space_group_name_H-M   'P 1'
#
loop_
_entity.id
_entity.type
_entity.pdbx_description
1 polymer ?
#
loop_
_entity_poly.entity_id
_entity_poly.type
_entity_poly.pdbx_seq_one_letter_code
_entity_poly.pdbx_strand_id
1 'polypeptide(L)'
;MKYTAKPLPPVTLPELRQVGKPLRRVDALGKCTGSTVYAGDIFLPNMLHGKVFHSSIPHGRIVRLDVSKARALPGVACVITAAELPQSVLVTDMPGQTGQKRRAGSDAHILAGTMVRFIGDPISLVAAETQATAEQALQLIEVEYEAFPAVYDPLEALQPGAPVVSTPDNVVARWKIRKGNLQEGMAQADLVVENTFTVPFVERAYIEPEAGVAWIDERNVVNIRICTQVVEHFRSIALALNIPQNRLHIQGTMVGGGFGGKEDITVETFLGLLTLHTQRPVRIEYSREESIQAHSKRHPFIITHRTGVTREVRITAAEIKMVANSGAYVYLSPYVLLYATATATGPYRVDNVRVDSVAVATNNPFTSAFRGFGTPHASCICQAMPSCRRQALCARCCWSGLQSSWRSLRKTWILPTARCL
;
A
#
# COMPACT_ATOMS: atom_id res chain seq x y z
N MET A 1 -39.80 -16.25 -1.65
CA MET A 1 -39.95 -15.87 -0.23
C MET A 1 -39.53 -14.44 -0.04
N LYS A 2 -40.44 -13.50 0.22
CA LYS A 2 -40.12 -12.11 0.55
C LYS A 2 -39.66 -12.08 2.00
N TYR A 3 -38.37 -11.87 2.23
CA TYR A 3 -37.84 -11.66 3.56
C TYR A 3 -38.21 -10.24 4.00
N THR A 4 -39.32 -10.12 4.70
CA THR A 4 -39.62 -8.89 5.46
C THR A 4 -38.90 -8.99 6.79
N ALA A 5 -37.73 -8.33 6.88
CA ALA A 5 -37.06 -8.20 8.16
C ALA A 5 -38.01 -7.49 9.14
N LYS A 6 -38.48 -8.20 10.17
CA LYS A 6 -39.15 -7.56 11.29
C LYS A 6 -38.17 -6.57 11.92
N PRO A 7 -38.57 -5.33 12.19
CA PRO A 7 -37.74 -4.42 12.97
C PRO A 7 -37.41 -5.08 14.29
N LEU A 8 -36.13 -5.14 14.61
CA LEU A 8 -35.70 -5.60 15.94
C LEU A 8 -36.35 -4.71 16.99
N PRO A 9 -36.86 -5.27 18.10
CA PRO A 9 -37.38 -4.47 19.19
C PRO A 9 -36.30 -3.49 19.68
N PRO A 10 -36.67 -2.29 20.13
CA PRO A 10 -35.70 -1.34 20.66
C PRO A 10 -34.97 -2.01 21.83
N VAL A 11 -33.68 -2.21 21.65
CA VAL A 11 -32.80 -2.74 22.70
C VAL A 11 -32.57 -1.58 23.66
N THR A 12 -33.21 -1.60 24.82
CA THR A 12 -32.84 -0.77 25.97
C THR A 12 -31.49 -1.29 26.46
N LEU A 13 -30.41 -0.68 25.97
CA LEU A 13 -29.09 -1.01 26.48
C LEU A 13 -29.00 -0.56 27.94
N PRO A 14 -28.51 -1.43 28.85
CA PRO A 14 -28.22 -1.01 30.21
C PRO A 14 -27.23 0.17 30.14
N GLU A 15 -27.29 1.08 31.15
CA GLU A 15 -26.35 2.19 31.20
C GLU A 15 -24.89 1.68 31.20
N LEU A 16 -24.23 1.87 30.09
CA LEU A 16 -22.86 1.35 29.90
C LEU A 16 -21.88 2.25 30.64
N ARG A 17 -20.98 1.67 31.43
CA ARG A 17 -20.02 2.43 32.26
C ARG A 17 -18.95 3.12 31.42
N GLN A 18 -18.59 2.57 30.27
CA GLN A 18 -17.47 3.03 29.43
C GLN A 18 -17.94 3.50 28.04
N VAL A 19 -18.81 2.72 27.39
CA VAL A 19 -19.28 3.02 26.04
C VAL A 19 -20.14 4.29 26.03
N GLY A 20 -19.83 5.20 25.11
CA GLY A 20 -20.52 6.51 25.01
C GLY A 20 -20.06 7.56 26.02
N LYS A 21 -19.01 7.29 26.81
CA LYS A 21 -18.43 8.27 27.75
C LYS A 21 -17.14 8.88 27.16
N PRO A 22 -16.83 10.15 27.44
CA PRO A 22 -15.61 10.81 27.01
C PRO A 22 -14.42 10.39 27.87
N LEU A 23 -13.91 9.17 27.64
CA LEU A 23 -12.77 8.64 28.38
C LEU A 23 -11.47 9.25 27.86
N ARG A 24 -10.52 9.51 28.76
CA ARG A 24 -9.16 9.89 28.37
C ARG A 24 -8.45 8.73 27.71
N ARG A 25 -7.76 9.01 26.61
CA ARG A 25 -6.82 8.04 26.02
C ARG A 25 -5.68 7.76 26.98
N VAL A 26 -5.33 6.49 27.17
CA VAL A 26 -4.26 6.06 28.10
C VAL A 26 -2.88 6.57 27.69
N ASP A 27 -2.67 6.79 26.40
CA ASP A 27 -1.40 7.24 25.81
C ASP A 27 -1.35 8.77 25.58
N ALA A 28 -2.41 9.52 25.90
CA ALA A 28 -2.50 10.94 25.59
C ALA A 28 -1.50 11.78 26.40
N LEU A 29 -1.35 11.49 27.69
CA LEU A 29 -0.50 12.29 28.57
C LEU A 29 0.96 12.24 28.10
N GLY A 30 1.50 11.05 27.83
CA GLY A 30 2.87 10.91 27.38
C GLY A 30 3.14 11.64 26.05
N LYS A 31 2.16 11.60 25.13
CA LYS A 31 2.27 12.33 23.84
C LYS A 31 2.22 13.84 24.03
N CYS A 32 1.37 14.35 24.91
CA CYS A 32 1.25 15.78 25.18
C CYS A 32 2.44 16.35 25.94
N THR A 33 3.09 15.55 26.79
CA THR A 33 4.25 15.97 27.60
C THR A 33 5.60 15.69 26.95
N GLY A 34 5.63 14.98 25.81
CA GLY A 34 6.86 14.58 25.13
C GLY A 34 7.59 13.42 25.80
N SER A 35 6.97 12.74 26.79
CA SER A 35 7.59 11.58 27.46
C SER A 35 7.38 10.25 26.73
N THR A 36 6.60 10.23 25.65
CA THR A 36 6.44 9.05 24.80
C THR A 36 7.71 8.82 23.99
N VAL A 37 8.24 7.59 24.07
CA VAL A 37 9.44 7.19 23.32
C VAL A 37 9.01 6.54 22.00
N TYR A 38 9.42 7.12 20.89
CA TYR A 38 9.26 6.58 19.53
C TYR A 38 10.50 5.79 19.11
N ALA A 39 10.43 5.12 17.95
CA ALA A 39 11.56 4.31 17.48
C ALA A 39 12.84 5.13 17.23
N GLY A 40 12.67 6.34 16.72
CA GLY A 40 13.76 7.30 16.51
C GLY A 40 14.40 7.83 17.78
N ASP A 41 13.75 7.72 18.93
CA ASP A 41 14.27 8.23 20.23
C ASP A 41 15.12 7.20 20.98
N ILE A 42 15.30 5.99 20.44
CA ILE A 42 15.99 4.90 21.11
C ILE A 42 17.48 4.95 20.79
N PHE A 43 18.30 5.11 21.82
CA PHE A 43 19.76 5.11 21.74
C PHE A 43 20.31 4.00 22.65
N LEU A 44 21.24 3.21 22.12
CA LEU A 44 21.96 2.17 22.85
C LEU A 44 23.45 2.46 22.87
N PRO A 45 24.19 2.02 23.92
CA PRO A 45 25.64 2.17 23.95
C PRO A 45 26.31 1.52 22.73
N ASN A 46 27.36 2.15 22.19
CA ASN A 46 28.14 1.67 21.04
C ASN A 46 27.30 1.42 19.76
N MET A 47 26.17 2.10 19.64
CA MET A 47 25.25 1.95 18.51
C MET A 47 25.85 2.50 17.22
N LEU A 48 25.63 1.79 16.12
CA LEU A 48 25.93 2.23 14.77
C LEU A 48 24.69 2.87 14.11
N HIS A 49 24.95 3.70 13.11
CA HIS A 49 23.93 4.32 12.27
C HIS A 49 23.88 3.60 10.93
N GLY A 50 22.73 3.02 10.61
CA GLY A 50 22.47 2.33 9.35
C GLY A 50 21.86 3.27 8.32
N LYS A 51 22.28 3.16 7.05
CA LYS A 51 21.71 3.84 5.90
C LYS A 51 21.58 2.89 4.72
N VAL A 52 20.67 3.21 3.81
CA VAL A 52 20.34 2.40 2.63
C VAL A 52 20.74 3.17 1.37
N PHE A 53 21.48 2.53 0.49
CA PHE A 53 21.77 3.05 -0.85
C PHE A 53 20.70 2.58 -1.81
N HIS A 54 20.01 3.52 -2.45
CA HIS A 54 18.87 3.28 -3.33
C HIS A 54 19.20 3.52 -4.80
N SER A 55 18.46 2.83 -5.69
CA SER A 55 18.56 3.06 -7.12
C SER A 55 18.12 4.46 -7.52
N SER A 56 18.89 5.07 -8.42
CA SER A 56 18.57 6.34 -9.06
C SER A 56 17.84 6.18 -10.40
N ILE A 57 17.72 4.94 -10.94
CA ILE A 57 17.04 4.67 -12.20
C ILE A 57 15.78 3.81 -11.98
N PRO A 58 14.77 3.94 -12.85
CA PRO A 58 13.51 3.22 -12.68
C PRO A 58 13.54 1.77 -13.14
N HIS A 59 14.43 1.41 -14.08
CA HIS A 59 14.53 0.07 -14.63
C HIS A 59 15.89 -0.15 -15.27
N GLY A 60 16.57 -1.22 -14.91
CA GLY A 60 17.85 -1.55 -15.50
C GLY A 60 18.59 -2.67 -14.78
N ARG A 61 19.66 -3.13 -15.42
CA ARG A 61 20.59 -4.09 -14.86
C ARG A 61 21.74 -3.37 -14.18
N ILE A 62 22.12 -3.82 -12.99
CA ILE A 62 23.35 -3.39 -12.32
C ILE A 62 24.50 -4.12 -13.03
N VAL A 63 25.32 -3.37 -13.74
CA VAL A 63 26.50 -3.91 -14.46
C VAL A 63 27.69 -4.01 -13.52
N ARG A 64 27.89 -2.98 -12.68
CA ARG A 64 28.94 -2.93 -11.69
C ARG A 64 28.44 -2.20 -10.44
N LEU A 65 28.80 -2.75 -9.29
CA LEU A 65 28.62 -2.12 -7.99
C LEU A 65 29.94 -2.14 -7.26
N ASP A 66 30.53 -0.98 -7.00
CA ASP A 66 31.77 -0.83 -6.28
C ASP A 66 31.55 -0.11 -4.94
N VAL A 67 31.72 -0.85 -3.87
CA VAL A 67 31.57 -0.37 -2.50
C VAL A 67 32.92 -0.23 -1.76
N SER A 68 34.04 -0.42 -2.47
CA SER A 68 35.39 -0.47 -1.88
C SER A 68 35.77 0.82 -1.16
N LYS A 69 35.50 1.97 -1.77
CA LYS A 69 35.75 3.29 -1.17
C LYS A 69 34.89 3.52 0.08
N ALA A 70 33.62 3.12 0.04
CA ALA A 70 32.72 3.22 1.18
C ALA A 70 33.20 2.32 2.34
N ARG A 71 33.63 1.09 2.04
CA ARG A 71 34.20 0.16 3.05
C ARG A 71 35.48 0.67 3.67
N ALA A 72 36.32 1.38 2.91
CA ALA A 72 37.58 1.92 3.37
C ALA A 72 37.44 3.23 4.17
N LEU A 73 36.26 3.85 4.20
CA LEU A 73 36.06 5.11 4.91
C LEU A 73 36.18 4.89 6.43
N PRO A 74 37.05 5.63 7.13
CA PRO A 74 37.18 5.53 8.58
C PRO A 74 35.83 5.77 9.29
N GLY A 75 35.51 4.91 10.24
CA GLY A 75 34.21 4.92 10.95
C GLY A 75 33.08 4.14 10.29
N VAL A 76 33.28 3.57 9.10
CA VAL A 76 32.35 2.59 8.51
C VAL A 76 32.65 1.21 9.09
N ALA A 77 31.66 0.59 9.71
CA ALA A 77 31.75 -0.74 10.31
C ALA A 77 31.49 -1.85 9.28
N CYS A 78 30.50 -1.66 8.41
CA CYS A 78 30.25 -2.59 7.30
C CYS A 78 29.47 -1.94 6.15
N VAL A 79 29.60 -2.53 4.95
CA VAL A 79 28.77 -2.28 3.79
C VAL A 79 28.30 -3.64 3.26
N ILE A 80 27.00 -3.88 3.20
CA ILE A 80 26.37 -5.13 2.75
C ILE A 80 25.76 -4.92 1.37
N THR A 81 26.01 -5.84 0.45
CA THR A 81 25.40 -5.89 -0.87
C THR A 81 24.57 -7.17 -1.01
N ALA A 82 23.88 -7.34 -2.12
CA ALA A 82 23.11 -8.55 -2.38
C ALA A 82 23.97 -9.82 -2.39
N ALA A 83 25.29 -9.73 -2.62
CA ALA A 83 26.20 -10.86 -2.62
C ALA A 83 26.41 -11.48 -1.22
N GLU A 84 26.26 -10.67 -0.18
CA GLU A 84 26.42 -11.13 1.20
C GLU A 84 25.09 -11.56 1.87
N LEU A 85 23.98 -11.52 1.13
CA LEU A 85 22.67 -11.88 1.70
C LEU A 85 22.51 -13.40 1.80
N PRO A 86 21.97 -13.89 2.92
CA PRO A 86 21.62 -15.31 3.06
C PRO A 86 20.38 -15.70 2.23
N GLN A 87 19.52 -14.73 1.94
CA GLN A 87 18.32 -14.82 1.10
C GLN A 87 18.22 -13.59 0.22
N SER A 88 17.93 -13.76 -1.08
CA SER A 88 17.81 -12.63 -2.01
C SER A 88 16.43 -12.00 -2.07
N VAL A 89 15.39 -12.74 -1.67
CA VAL A 89 13.99 -12.31 -1.80
C VAL A 89 13.29 -12.26 -0.44
N LEU A 90 12.56 -11.20 -0.19
CA LEU A 90 11.70 -11.06 0.99
C LEU A 90 10.42 -11.88 0.80
N VAL A 91 10.30 -12.98 1.52
CA VAL A 91 9.09 -13.81 1.53
C VAL A 91 8.10 -13.21 2.53
N THR A 92 7.01 -12.63 2.04
CA THR A 92 5.93 -12.13 2.91
C THR A 92 4.85 -13.20 3.06
N ASP A 93 4.71 -13.73 4.28
CA ASP A 93 3.64 -14.66 4.64
C ASP A 93 2.42 -13.89 5.09
N MET A 94 1.32 -13.99 4.32
CA MET A 94 0.02 -13.52 4.83
C MET A 94 -0.61 -14.58 5.74
N PRO A 95 -1.06 -14.22 6.94
CA PRO A 95 -1.81 -15.13 7.81
C PRO A 95 -3.09 -15.62 7.11
N GLY A 96 -3.38 -16.90 7.14
CA GLY A 96 -4.65 -17.49 6.71
C GLY A 96 -4.68 -18.25 5.40
N GLN A 97 -3.58 -18.35 4.65
CA GLN A 97 -3.52 -19.21 3.46
C GLN A 97 -2.76 -20.51 3.74
N THR A 98 -3.40 -21.43 4.46
CA THR A 98 -2.98 -22.81 4.54
C THR A 98 -3.42 -23.55 3.28
N GLY A 99 -2.48 -24.07 2.48
CA GLY A 99 -2.74 -25.12 1.50
C GLY A 99 -2.64 -24.78 0.02
N GLN A 100 -2.48 -23.52 -0.40
CA GLN A 100 -2.17 -23.21 -1.80
C GLN A 100 -0.67 -22.90 -1.97
N LYS A 101 -0.05 -23.50 -3.01
CA LYS A 101 1.30 -23.14 -3.42
C LYS A 101 1.37 -21.64 -3.67
N ARG A 102 2.04 -20.91 -2.80
CA ARG A 102 2.12 -19.46 -2.75
C ARG A 102 2.71 -18.90 -4.03
N ARG A 103 1.97 -18.06 -4.71
CA ARG A 103 2.46 -17.16 -5.74
C ARG A 103 2.18 -15.69 -5.43
N ALA A 104 1.49 -15.40 -4.34
CA ALA A 104 1.17 -14.05 -3.97
C ALA A 104 2.09 -13.61 -2.83
N GLY A 105 3.06 -12.78 -3.11
CA GLY A 105 3.69 -11.98 -2.07
C GLY A 105 5.21 -11.93 -2.00
N SER A 106 5.98 -12.48 -2.92
CA SER A 106 7.42 -12.45 -2.71
C SER A 106 8.24 -12.39 -3.99
N ASP A 107 8.11 -11.30 -4.70
CA ASP A 107 9.08 -10.95 -5.75
C ASP A 107 9.96 -9.75 -5.34
N ALA A 108 9.74 -9.19 -4.14
CA ALA A 108 10.55 -8.09 -3.62
C ALA A 108 11.94 -8.60 -3.21
N HIS A 109 12.96 -8.03 -3.79
CA HIS A 109 14.34 -8.24 -3.35
C HIS A 109 14.55 -7.58 -1.98
N ILE A 110 15.36 -8.20 -1.13
CA ILE A 110 15.87 -7.56 0.09
C ILE A 110 16.83 -6.43 -0.31
N LEU A 111 17.78 -6.75 -1.21
CA LEU A 111 18.63 -5.80 -1.92
C LEU A 111 18.67 -6.19 -3.39
N ALA A 112 18.60 -5.24 -4.28
CA ALA A 112 18.71 -5.46 -5.71
C ALA A 112 20.14 -5.84 -6.07
N GLY A 113 20.36 -7.10 -6.49
CA GLY A 113 21.69 -7.60 -6.87
C GLY A 113 21.98 -7.53 -8.36
N THR A 114 20.98 -7.66 -9.19
CA THR A 114 21.14 -7.72 -10.65
C THR A 114 20.23 -6.74 -11.38
N MET A 115 19.01 -6.55 -10.90
CA MET A 115 17.98 -5.72 -11.55
C MET A 115 17.39 -4.74 -10.55
N VAL A 116 17.20 -3.51 -10.98
CA VAL A 116 16.40 -2.50 -10.30
C VAL A 116 15.11 -2.30 -11.07
N ARG A 117 13.99 -2.08 -10.33
CA ARG A 117 12.64 -2.02 -10.92
C ARG A 117 11.93 -0.70 -10.69
N PHE A 118 12.44 0.14 -9.76
CA PHE A 118 11.91 1.50 -9.53
C PHE A 118 13.00 2.40 -8.93
N ILE A 119 12.80 3.71 -9.01
CA ILE A 119 13.66 4.69 -8.32
C ILE A 119 13.39 4.59 -6.82
N GLY A 120 14.42 4.18 -6.06
CA GLY A 120 14.28 3.89 -4.63
C GLY A 120 14.46 2.41 -4.27
N ASP A 121 14.71 1.54 -5.25
CA ASP A 121 14.99 0.12 -5.00
C ASP A 121 16.29 -0.01 -4.17
N PRO A 122 16.30 -0.73 -3.01
CA PRO A 122 17.46 -0.83 -2.16
C PRO A 122 18.55 -1.67 -2.81
N ILE A 123 19.79 -1.18 -2.81
CA ILE A 123 20.94 -1.86 -3.47
C ILE A 123 21.98 -2.29 -2.45
N SER A 124 22.29 -1.46 -1.47
CA SER A 124 23.25 -1.80 -0.41
C SER A 124 22.91 -1.14 0.91
N LEU A 125 23.45 -1.69 2.00
CA LEU A 125 23.31 -1.19 3.36
C LEU A 125 24.67 -0.73 3.87
N VAL A 126 24.70 0.36 4.61
CA VAL A 126 25.89 0.87 5.28
C VAL A 126 25.61 0.94 6.78
N ALA A 127 26.57 0.54 7.62
CA ALA A 127 26.57 0.86 9.05
C ALA A 127 27.86 1.58 9.43
N ALA A 128 27.75 2.72 10.12
CA ALA A 128 28.88 3.54 10.52
C ALA A 128 28.72 4.08 11.94
N GLU A 129 29.81 4.58 12.53
CA GLU A 129 29.86 5.14 13.88
C GLU A 129 28.96 6.37 14.07
N THR A 130 28.78 7.16 13.01
CA THR A 130 27.91 8.34 13.01
C THR A 130 27.01 8.36 11.80
N GLN A 131 25.89 9.04 11.90
CA GLN A 131 24.98 9.24 10.76
C GLN A 131 25.70 9.97 9.61
N ALA A 132 26.47 10.99 9.90
CA ALA A 132 27.23 11.75 8.89
C ALA A 132 28.23 10.86 8.13
N THR A 133 28.92 9.96 8.85
CA THR A 133 29.84 8.99 8.21
C THR A 133 29.08 7.99 7.34
N ALA A 134 27.90 7.53 7.77
CA ALA A 134 27.05 6.64 6.97
C ALA A 134 26.56 7.34 5.67
N GLU A 135 26.12 8.59 5.78
CA GLU A 135 25.69 9.41 4.63
C GLU A 135 26.86 9.69 3.67
N GLN A 136 28.07 10.00 4.20
CA GLN A 136 29.27 10.15 3.38
C GLN A 136 29.64 8.84 2.66
N ALA A 137 29.51 7.70 3.33
CA ALA A 137 29.79 6.40 2.73
C ALA A 137 28.84 6.11 1.56
N LEU A 138 27.56 6.49 1.64
CA LEU A 138 26.63 6.35 0.51
C LEU A 138 27.12 7.09 -0.74
N GLN A 139 27.74 8.26 -0.58
CA GLN A 139 28.25 9.06 -1.71
C GLN A 139 29.50 8.45 -2.36
N LEU A 140 30.17 7.51 -1.69
CA LEU A 140 31.35 6.80 -2.19
C LEU A 140 31.01 5.48 -2.88
N ILE A 141 29.75 5.08 -2.89
CA ILE A 141 29.27 3.90 -3.61
C ILE A 141 29.12 4.25 -5.09
N GLU A 142 29.81 3.49 -5.94
CA GLU A 142 29.74 3.65 -7.38
C GLU A 142 28.92 2.53 -7.99
N VAL A 143 27.92 2.88 -8.81
CA VAL A 143 27.05 1.93 -9.50
C VAL A 143 26.98 2.28 -10.98
N GLU A 144 27.14 1.27 -11.83
CA GLU A 144 26.97 1.38 -13.28
C GLU A 144 25.74 0.58 -13.68
N TYR A 145 24.83 1.22 -14.42
CA TYR A 145 23.60 0.60 -14.88
C TYR A 145 23.57 0.47 -16.40
N GLU A 146 23.00 -0.63 -16.85
CA GLU A 146 22.44 -0.72 -18.19
C GLU A 146 20.93 -0.42 -18.07
N ALA A 147 20.53 0.79 -18.47
CA ALA A 147 19.15 1.23 -18.36
C ALA A 147 18.26 0.55 -19.41
N PHE A 148 17.08 0.13 -18.99
CA PHE A 148 16.06 -0.46 -19.83
C PHE A 148 14.84 0.47 -19.95
N PRO A 149 14.01 0.30 -20.99
CA PRO A 149 12.73 0.97 -21.07
C PRO A 149 11.90 0.69 -19.82
N ALA A 150 11.31 1.74 -19.25
CA ALA A 150 10.42 1.65 -18.09
C ALA A 150 8.98 1.88 -18.52
N VAL A 151 8.03 1.18 -17.89
CA VAL A 151 6.59 1.34 -18.11
C VAL A 151 5.93 1.82 -16.82
N TYR A 152 5.18 2.92 -16.90
CA TYR A 152 4.54 3.57 -15.76
C TYR A 152 3.01 3.49 -15.80
N ASP A 153 2.43 3.49 -17.00
CA ASP A 153 0.99 3.34 -17.18
C ASP A 153 0.59 1.87 -17.14
N PRO A 154 -0.34 1.45 -16.26
CA PRO A 154 -0.76 0.07 -16.16
C PRO A 154 -1.52 -0.43 -17.41
N LEU A 155 -2.11 0.45 -18.22
CA LEU A 155 -2.74 0.06 -19.48
C LEU A 155 -1.69 -0.22 -20.56
N GLU A 156 -0.62 0.56 -20.61
CA GLU A 156 0.53 0.30 -21.48
C GLU A 156 1.25 -0.99 -21.08
N ALA A 157 1.43 -1.23 -19.77
CA ALA A 157 2.07 -2.43 -19.25
C ALA A 157 1.31 -3.73 -19.60
N LEU A 158 0.02 -3.66 -19.90
CA LEU A 158 -0.80 -4.79 -20.35
C LEU A 158 -0.74 -5.05 -21.85
N GLN A 159 -0.09 -4.18 -22.64
CA GLN A 159 0.00 -4.36 -24.10
C GLN A 159 1.02 -5.44 -24.47
N PRO A 160 0.78 -6.18 -25.55
CA PRO A 160 1.79 -7.09 -26.08
C PRO A 160 3.10 -6.35 -26.40
N GLY A 161 4.23 -6.88 -25.94
CA GLY A 161 5.56 -6.28 -26.15
C GLY A 161 5.94 -5.19 -25.14
N ALA A 162 5.10 -4.91 -24.14
CA ALA A 162 5.47 -4.02 -23.04
C ALA A 162 6.71 -4.54 -22.27
N PRO A 163 7.54 -3.65 -21.69
CA PRO A 163 8.63 -4.04 -20.81
C PRO A 163 8.13 -4.95 -19.67
N VAL A 164 8.86 -6.06 -19.44
CA VAL A 164 8.52 -7.00 -18.36
C VAL A 164 9.08 -6.48 -17.04
N VAL A 165 8.22 -6.26 -16.07
CA VAL A 165 8.58 -5.74 -14.74
C VAL A 165 8.68 -6.88 -13.71
N SER A 166 7.64 -7.70 -13.59
CA SER A 166 7.57 -8.77 -12.56
C SER A 166 7.16 -10.11 -13.17
N THR A 167 6.04 -10.16 -13.88
CA THR A 167 5.53 -11.37 -14.54
C THR A 167 5.57 -11.17 -16.07
N PRO A 168 5.59 -12.24 -16.86
CA PRO A 168 5.69 -12.13 -18.34
C PRO A 168 4.60 -11.26 -18.98
N ASP A 169 3.42 -11.17 -18.37
CA ASP A 169 2.29 -10.35 -18.83
C ASP A 169 2.02 -9.14 -17.91
N ASN A 170 2.97 -8.84 -17.00
CA ASN A 170 2.84 -7.81 -15.96
C ASN A 170 1.58 -7.92 -15.07
N VAL A 171 0.88 -9.05 -15.09
CA VAL A 171 -0.31 -9.24 -14.29
C VAL A 171 0.03 -9.89 -12.95
N VAL A 172 -0.24 -9.13 -11.88
CA VAL A 172 -0.01 -9.55 -10.49
C VAL A 172 -1.18 -10.37 -9.95
N ALA A 173 -2.41 -9.93 -10.22
CA ALA A 173 -3.62 -10.61 -9.77
C ALA A 173 -4.82 -10.27 -10.65
N ARG A 174 -5.80 -11.18 -10.68
CA ARG A 174 -7.11 -10.97 -11.32
C ARG A 174 -8.23 -11.48 -10.42
N TRP A 175 -9.29 -10.67 -10.27
CA TRP A 175 -10.50 -11.09 -9.58
C TRP A 175 -11.73 -10.83 -10.44
N LYS A 176 -12.75 -11.65 -10.25
CA LYS A 176 -13.99 -11.57 -11.03
C LYS A 176 -15.19 -11.80 -10.13
N ILE A 177 -16.23 -10.99 -10.29
CA ILE A 177 -17.54 -11.22 -9.69
C ILE A 177 -18.55 -11.40 -10.82
N ARG A 178 -19.42 -12.41 -10.65
CA ARG A 178 -20.54 -12.72 -11.54
C ARG A 178 -21.76 -12.96 -10.68
N LYS A 179 -22.83 -12.17 -10.89
CA LYS A 179 -24.10 -12.29 -10.17
C LYS A 179 -25.23 -11.94 -11.12
N GLY A 180 -26.26 -12.77 -11.17
CA GLY A 180 -27.41 -12.59 -12.06
C GLY A 180 -27.04 -12.63 -13.55
N ASN A 181 -27.83 -11.97 -14.38
CA ASN A 181 -27.62 -11.85 -15.81
C ASN A 181 -27.44 -10.37 -16.21
N LEU A 182 -26.22 -10.00 -16.55
CA LEU A 182 -25.87 -8.61 -16.90
C LEU A 182 -26.67 -8.12 -18.12
N GLN A 183 -26.83 -8.97 -19.15
CA GLN A 183 -27.51 -8.58 -20.40
C GLN A 183 -28.97 -8.28 -20.14
N GLU A 184 -29.66 -9.17 -19.41
CA GLU A 184 -31.06 -8.96 -19.02
C GLU A 184 -31.23 -7.72 -18.14
N GLY A 185 -30.33 -7.53 -17.16
CA GLY A 185 -30.37 -6.36 -16.30
C GLY A 185 -30.11 -5.03 -17.04
N MET A 186 -29.21 -5.03 -18.03
CA MET A 186 -29.00 -3.86 -18.90
C MET A 186 -30.17 -3.59 -19.84
N ALA A 187 -30.83 -4.66 -20.36
CA ALA A 187 -32.01 -4.53 -21.20
C ALA A 187 -33.26 -3.98 -20.46
N GLN A 188 -33.31 -4.17 -19.14
CA GLN A 188 -34.37 -3.63 -18.27
C GLN A 188 -34.14 -2.16 -17.88
N ALA A 189 -32.98 -1.57 -18.22
CA ALA A 189 -32.64 -0.20 -17.89
C ALA A 189 -33.31 0.78 -18.88
N ASP A 190 -33.90 1.84 -18.36
CA ASP A 190 -34.35 2.99 -19.17
C ASP A 190 -33.18 3.91 -19.54
N LEU A 191 -32.12 3.90 -18.74
CA LEU A 191 -30.90 4.67 -18.95
C LEU A 191 -29.68 3.84 -18.55
N VAL A 192 -28.66 3.86 -19.41
CA VAL A 192 -27.33 3.33 -19.11
C VAL A 192 -26.33 4.48 -19.04
N VAL A 193 -25.62 4.55 -17.93
CA VAL A 193 -24.57 5.55 -17.70
C VAL A 193 -23.23 4.84 -17.62
N GLU A 194 -22.26 5.33 -18.38
CA GLU A 194 -20.88 4.83 -18.36
C GLU A 194 -19.90 5.97 -18.09
N ASN A 195 -19.00 5.76 -17.13
CA ASN A 195 -17.93 6.71 -16.81
C ASN A 195 -16.64 5.96 -16.45
N THR A 196 -15.52 6.60 -16.74
CA THR A 196 -14.20 6.15 -16.29
C THR A 196 -13.64 7.14 -15.28
N PHE A 197 -13.17 6.61 -14.16
CA PHE A 197 -12.58 7.37 -13.05
C PHE A 197 -11.14 6.95 -12.85
N THR A 198 -10.27 7.92 -12.55
CA THR A 198 -8.88 7.67 -12.17
C THR A 198 -8.64 8.08 -10.74
N VAL A 199 -7.92 7.25 -10.00
CA VAL A 199 -7.49 7.51 -8.63
C VAL A 199 -5.97 7.55 -8.64
N PRO A 200 -5.31 8.65 -8.21
CA PRO A 200 -3.86 8.80 -8.28
C PRO A 200 -3.14 8.01 -7.16
N PHE A 201 -1.81 7.94 -7.28
CA PHE A 201 -0.95 7.62 -6.15
C PHE A 201 -1.23 8.58 -4.98
N VAL A 202 -1.17 8.06 -3.76
CA VAL A 202 -1.21 8.88 -2.56
C VAL A 202 -0.11 8.42 -1.61
N GLU A 203 0.70 9.38 -1.18
CA GLU A 203 1.67 9.21 -0.11
C GLU A 203 0.95 9.30 1.24
N ARG A 204 1.36 8.49 2.21
CA ARG A 204 0.78 8.50 3.57
C ARG A 204 1.31 9.66 4.40
N ALA A 205 2.55 10.05 4.16
CA ALA A 205 3.23 11.18 4.79
C ALA A 205 3.04 11.24 6.31
N TYR A 206 3.10 10.06 6.98
CA TYR A 206 3.06 10.03 8.44
C TYR A 206 4.25 10.82 9.03
N ILE A 207 4.03 11.44 10.20
CA ILE A 207 5.02 12.36 10.79
C ILE A 207 6.31 11.62 11.16
N GLU A 208 6.21 10.42 11.73
CA GLU A 208 7.34 9.54 12.03
C GLU A 208 7.68 8.69 10.79
N PRO A 209 8.82 8.93 10.10
CA PRO A 209 9.31 8.04 9.05
C PRO A 209 9.62 6.63 9.58
N GLU A 210 10.11 5.76 8.71
CA GLU A 210 10.58 4.44 9.08
C GLU A 210 11.78 4.56 10.01
N ALA A 211 11.66 3.99 11.20
CA ALA A 211 12.71 4.04 12.20
C ALA A 211 12.71 2.80 13.08
N GLY A 212 13.89 2.36 13.49
CA GLY A 212 14.06 1.24 14.40
C GLY A 212 15.47 1.10 14.90
N VAL A 213 15.64 0.24 15.89
CA VAL A 213 16.93 -0.16 16.44
C VAL A 213 16.96 -1.68 16.62
N ALA A 214 18.09 -2.32 16.31
CA ALA A 214 18.31 -3.72 16.59
C ALA A 214 19.61 -3.96 17.36
N TRP A 215 19.63 -5.03 18.18
CA TRP A 215 20.79 -5.49 18.93
C TRP A 215 20.71 -6.99 19.17
N ILE A 216 21.83 -7.61 19.50
CA ILE A 216 21.90 -8.99 19.95
C ILE A 216 22.08 -9.00 21.47
N ASP A 217 21.24 -9.77 22.17
CA ASP A 217 21.35 -9.93 23.61
C ASP A 217 22.30 -11.09 24.01
N GLU A 218 22.53 -11.25 25.31
CA GLU A 218 23.40 -12.29 25.87
C GLU A 218 22.93 -13.72 25.59
N ARG A 219 21.67 -13.90 25.20
CA ARG A 219 21.09 -15.19 24.77
C ARG A 219 21.24 -15.43 23.26
N ASN A 220 21.96 -14.53 22.60
CA ASN A 220 22.14 -14.55 21.15
C ASN A 220 20.80 -14.39 20.37
N VAL A 221 19.86 -13.64 20.92
CA VAL A 221 18.59 -13.27 20.26
C VAL A 221 18.76 -11.89 19.62
N VAL A 222 18.36 -11.80 18.35
CA VAL A 222 18.27 -10.52 17.62
C VAL A 222 16.99 -9.83 18.09
N ASN A 223 17.13 -8.72 18.79
CA ASN A 223 16.01 -7.88 19.21
C ASN A 223 15.88 -6.71 18.25
N ILE A 224 14.66 -6.45 17.78
CA ILE A 224 14.33 -5.32 16.89
C ILE A 224 13.20 -4.53 17.53
N ARG A 225 13.43 -3.27 17.88
CA ARG A 225 12.39 -2.33 18.29
C ARG A 225 12.11 -1.37 17.14
N ILE A 226 10.85 -1.29 16.71
CA ILE A 226 10.49 -0.66 15.45
C ILE A 226 9.10 -0.04 15.48
N CYS A 227 8.91 1.03 14.72
CA CYS A 227 7.61 1.66 14.49
C CYS A 227 6.83 0.87 13.43
N THR A 228 6.26 -0.27 13.80
CA THR A 228 5.48 -1.14 12.91
C THR A 228 4.01 -1.26 13.34
N GLN A 229 3.12 -1.54 12.39
CA GLN A 229 1.73 -1.90 12.63
C GLN A 229 1.54 -3.41 12.82
N VAL A 230 2.51 -4.23 12.38
CA VAL A 230 2.40 -5.69 12.32
C VAL A 230 3.67 -6.37 12.82
N VAL A 231 3.63 -6.94 14.01
CA VAL A 231 4.76 -7.69 14.58
C VAL A 231 4.86 -9.13 14.07
N GLU A 232 3.80 -9.66 13.46
CA GLU A 232 3.71 -11.03 12.93
C GLU A 232 4.66 -11.30 11.76
N HIS A 233 5.25 -10.25 11.18
CA HIS A 233 6.30 -10.37 10.15
C HIS A 233 7.58 -11.05 10.64
N PHE A 234 7.72 -11.31 11.95
CA PHE A 234 8.91 -11.97 12.51
C PHE A 234 9.28 -13.27 11.79
N ARG A 235 8.28 -14.03 11.25
CA ARG A 235 8.55 -15.26 10.50
C ARG A 235 9.30 -14.99 9.18
N SER A 236 8.82 -14.00 8.44
CA SER A 236 9.41 -13.59 7.16
C SER A 236 10.78 -12.97 7.37
N ILE A 237 10.93 -12.17 8.43
CA ILE A 237 12.20 -11.54 8.78
C ILE A 237 13.22 -12.59 9.25
N ALA A 238 12.83 -13.54 10.10
CA ALA A 238 13.70 -14.63 10.52
C ALA A 238 14.19 -15.48 9.33
N LEU A 239 13.30 -15.75 8.35
CA LEU A 239 13.66 -16.43 7.13
C LEU A 239 14.66 -15.61 6.29
N ALA A 240 14.40 -14.31 6.12
CA ALA A 240 15.28 -13.40 5.37
C ALA A 240 16.67 -13.28 6.01
N LEU A 241 16.74 -13.30 7.34
CA LEU A 241 17.99 -13.30 8.12
C LEU A 241 18.67 -14.67 8.19
N ASN A 242 17.99 -15.72 7.73
CA ASN A 242 18.42 -17.13 7.86
C ASN A 242 18.72 -17.54 9.30
N ILE A 243 17.87 -17.13 10.25
CA ILE A 243 17.95 -17.49 11.66
C ILE A 243 16.69 -18.21 12.11
N PRO A 244 16.78 -19.09 13.14
CA PRO A 244 15.59 -19.69 13.75
C PRO A 244 14.65 -18.62 14.35
N GLN A 245 13.33 -18.83 14.25
CA GLN A 245 12.33 -17.85 14.70
C GLN A 245 12.46 -17.51 16.20
N ASN A 246 12.89 -18.46 17.02
CA ASN A 246 13.12 -18.26 18.45
C ASN A 246 14.37 -17.43 18.77
N ARG A 247 15.16 -17.08 17.75
CA ARG A 247 16.30 -16.16 17.83
C ARG A 247 15.99 -14.76 17.33
N LEU A 248 14.73 -14.46 17.06
CA LEU A 248 14.26 -13.14 16.66
C LEU A 248 13.16 -12.66 17.59
N HIS A 249 13.31 -11.47 18.13
CA HIS A 249 12.29 -10.81 18.96
C HIS A 249 11.99 -9.42 18.40
N ILE A 250 10.74 -9.23 17.89
CA ILE A 250 10.27 -7.95 17.37
C ILE A 250 9.37 -7.27 18.38
N GLN A 251 9.66 -6.04 18.71
CA GLN A 251 8.91 -5.19 19.62
C GLN A 251 8.41 -3.94 18.89
N GLY A 252 7.10 -3.75 18.85
CA GLY A 252 6.52 -2.48 18.39
C GLY A 252 6.79 -1.36 19.39
N THR A 253 7.15 -0.19 18.90
CA THR A 253 7.17 1.06 19.67
C THR A 253 5.82 1.77 19.58
N MET A 254 5.68 2.92 20.23
CA MET A 254 4.62 3.85 19.83
C MET A 254 4.81 4.27 18.39
N VAL A 255 3.72 4.33 17.63
CA VAL A 255 3.75 4.62 16.19
C VAL A 255 3.26 6.04 15.95
N GLY A 256 4.11 6.87 15.36
CA GLY A 256 3.85 8.26 15.02
C GLY A 256 3.10 8.46 13.69
N GLY A 257 2.16 7.54 13.40
CA GLY A 257 1.39 7.44 12.19
C GLY A 257 1.86 6.25 11.34
N GLY A 258 0.91 5.64 10.61
CA GLY A 258 1.21 4.50 9.73
C GLY A 258 0.24 4.43 8.57
N PHE A 259 -1.07 4.53 8.84
CA PHE A 259 -2.15 4.55 7.83
C PHE A 259 -2.09 3.42 6.81
N GLY A 260 -1.55 2.25 7.24
CA GLY A 260 -1.26 1.11 6.39
C GLY A 260 0.18 1.07 5.84
N GLY A 261 0.97 2.14 5.94
CA GLY A 261 2.35 2.16 5.46
C GLY A 261 3.27 1.25 6.27
N LYS A 262 3.12 1.24 7.57
CA LYS A 262 3.91 0.40 8.47
C LYS A 262 3.30 -1.00 8.66
N GLU A 263 2.49 -1.45 7.72
CA GLU A 263 1.97 -2.81 7.61
C GLU A 263 2.91 -3.72 6.81
N ASP A 264 3.72 -3.15 5.91
CA ASP A 264 4.78 -3.87 5.20
C ASP A 264 6.03 -4.02 6.08
N ILE A 265 6.92 -4.95 5.73
CA ILE A 265 8.28 -4.97 6.26
C ILE A 265 9.03 -3.79 5.68
N THR A 266 9.55 -2.93 6.52
CA THR A 266 10.23 -1.70 6.15
C THR A 266 11.75 -1.82 6.33
N VAL A 267 12.28 -1.39 7.45
CA VAL A 267 13.71 -1.44 7.77
C VAL A 267 14.11 -2.60 8.68
N GLU A 268 13.16 -3.45 9.09
CA GLU A 268 13.38 -4.56 10.04
C GLU A 268 14.48 -5.52 9.55
N THR A 269 14.38 -5.93 8.29
CA THR A 269 15.35 -6.86 7.70
C THR A 269 16.73 -6.22 7.61
N PHE A 270 16.79 -4.95 7.24
CA PHE A 270 18.05 -4.19 7.14
C PHE A 270 18.73 -4.04 8.51
N LEU A 271 17.94 -3.73 9.54
CA LEU A 271 18.42 -3.66 10.93
C LEU A 271 19.00 -5.01 11.36
N GLY A 272 18.27 -6.10 11.12
CA GLY A 272 18.71 -7.44 11.46
C GLY A 272 19.99 -7.84 10.76
N LEU A 273 20.11 -7.58 9.46
CA LEU A 273 21.32 -7.86 8.66
C LEU A 273 22.53 -7.10 9.18
N LEU A 274 22.40 -5.79 9.33
CA LEU A 274 23.51 -4.94 9.83
C LEU A 274 23.95 -5.35 11.23
N THR A 275 22.99 -5.66 12.12
CA THR A 275 23.29 -6.11 13.50
C THR A 275 23.99 -7.46 13.52
N LEU A 276 23.58 -8.41 12.69
CA LEU A 276 24.25 -9.72 12.60
C LEU A 276 25.67 -9.62 12.06
N HIS A 277 25.92 -8.73 11.09
CA HIS A 277 27.24 -8.56 10.50
C HIS A 277 28.19 -7.80 11.43
N THR A 278 27.70 -6.78 12.14
CA THR A 278 28.55 -5.94 12.98
C THR A 278 28.68 -6.44 14.41
N GLN A 279 27.79 -7.30 14.87
CA GLN A 279 27.64 -7.72 16.27
C GLN A 279 27.46 -6.54 17.25
N ARG A 280 26.98 -5.41 16.74
CA ARG A 280 26.73 -4.17 17.50
C ARG A 280 25.30 -3.72 17.34
N PRO A 281 24.74 -2.95 18.27
CA PRO A 281 23.46 -2.31 18.06
C PRO A 281 23.49 -1.42 16.82
N VAL A 282 22.43 -1.44 16.02
CA VAL A 282 22.29 -0.60 14.82
C VAL A 282 20.95 0.11 14.84
N ARG A 283 20.95 1.39 14.53
CA ARG A 283 19.75 2.21 14.34
C ARG A 283 19.63 2.61 12.88
N ILE A 284 18.45 2.51 12.33
CA ILE A 284 18.07 3.11 11.05
C ILE A 284 16.93 4.09 11.30
N GLU A 285 17.04 5.26 10.69
CA GLU A 285 15.98 6.26 10.61
C GLU A 285 16.02 6.87 9.21
N TYR A 286 14.89 6.78 8.50
CA TYR A 286 14.75 7.38 7.18
C TYR A 286 14.55 8.89 7.29
N SER A 287 15.12 9.64 6.37
CA SER A 287 14.70 11.01 6.12
C SER A 287 13.30 11.01 5.49
N ARG A 288 12.69 12.18 5.39
CA ARG A 288 11.41 12.32 4.69
C ARG A 288 11.52 11.95 3.20
N GLU A 289 12.64 12.31 2.58
CA GLU A 289 12.94 12.00 1.18
C GLU A 289 13.10 10.49 0.98
N GLU A 290 13.87 9.81 1.84
CA GLU A 290 14.03 8.35 1.82
C GLU A 290 12.67 7.65 1.98
N SER A 291 11.83 8.09 2.94
CA SER A 291 10.49 7.55 3.18
C SER A 291 9.58 7.73 1.96
N ILE A 292 9.59 8.91 1.32
CA ILE A 292 8.80 9.16 0.11
C ILE A 292 9.30 8.32 -1.07
N GLN A 293 10.61 8.18 -1.23
CA GLN A 293 11.21 7.49 -2.37
C GLN A 293 11.09 5.97 -2.27
N ALA A 294 11.41 5.40 -1.12
CA ALA A 294 11.64 3.96 -0.96
C ALA A 294 10.45 3.20 -0.33
N HIS A 295 9.38 3.89 0.03
CA HIS A 295 8.25 3.27 0.72
C HIS A 295 7.03 3.06 -0.18
N SER A 296 6.15 2.12 0.19
CA SER A 296 4.93 1.79 -0.57
C SER A 296 3.95 2.96 -0.66
N LYS A 297 3.13 3.00 -1.71
CA LYS A 297 2.11 4.03 -1.96
C LYS A 297 0.70 3.40 -2.00
N ARG A 298 -0.35 4.26 -1.98
CA ARG A 298 -1.70 3.80 -2.29
C ARG A 298 -1.79 3.45 -3.77
N HIS A 299 -2.44 2.33 -4.08
CA HIS A 299 -2.69 1.93 -5.46
C HIS A 299 -3.42 3.01 -6.26
N PRO A 300 -2.91 3.45 -7.40
CA PRO A 300 -3.73 4.10 -8.42
C PRO A 300 -4.72 3.11 -9.03
N PHE A 301 -5.89 3.61 -9.39
CA PHE A 301 -6.90 2.80 -10.08
C PHE A 301 -7.45 3.55 -11.30
N ILE A 302 -7.71 2.80 -12.36
CA ILE A 302 -8.54 3.20 -13.49
C ILE A 302 -9.79 2.33 -13.39
N ILE A 303 -10.97 2.98 -13.24
CA ILE A 303 -12.23 2.29 -12.96
C ILE A 303 -13.24 2.72 -14.01
N THR A 304 -13.64 1.81 -14.89
CA THR A 304 -14.77 2.02 -15.81
C THR A 304 -16.02 1.39 -15.17
N HIS A 305 -17.05 2.20 -15.04
CA HIS A 305 -18.30 1.82 -14.39
C HIS A 305 -19.47 2.10 -15.33
N ARG A 306 -20.20 1.05 -15.69
CA ARG A 306 -21.40 1.09 -16.53
C ARG A 306 -22.59 0.60 -15.72
N THR A 307 -23.62 1.44 -15.56
CA THR A 307 -24.76 1.19 -14.69
C THR A 307 -26.06 1.38 -15.45
N GLY A 308 -26.92 0.36 -15.40
CA GLY A 308 -28.29 0.45 -15.86
C GLY A 308 -29.23 0.89 -14.72
N VAL A 309 -30.10 1.85 -14.99
CA VAL A 309 -31.11 2.36 -14.03
C VAL A 309 -32.48 2.50 -14.68
N THR A 310 -33.53 2.29 -13.90
CA THR A 310 -34.91 2.57 -14.34
C THR A 310 -35.29 4.03 -14.08
N ARG A 311 -36.42 4.49 -14.63
CA ARG A 311 -36.99 5.83 -14.35
C ARG A 311 -37.32 6.05 -12.88
N GLU A 312 -37.64 4.98 -12.13
CA GLU A 312 -37.86 5.03 -10.66
C GLU A 312 -36.53 5.02 -9.89
N VAL A 313 -35.39 5.17 -10.58
CA VAL A 313 -34.04 5.22 -9.99
C VAL A 313 -33.65 3.90 -9.28
N ARG A 314 -34.10 2.77 -9.80
CA ARG A 314 -33.65 1.44 -9.38
C ARG A 314 -32.50 0.98 -10.24
N ILE A 315 -31.43 0.47 -9.61
CA ILE A 315 -30.27 -0.06 -10.33
C ILE A 315 -30.63 -1.47 -10.80
N THR A 316 -30.62 -1.68 -12.11
CA THR A 316 -30.93 -2.98 -12.75
C THR A 316 -29.68 -3.83 -12.96
N ALA A 317 -28.55 -3.19 -13.29
CA ALA A 317 -27.29 -3.87 -13.54
C ALA A 317 -26.09 -2.96 -13.29
N ALA A 318 -24.94 -3.56 -12.99
CA ALA A 318 -23.65 -2.87 -12.92
C ALA A 318 -22.55 -3.74 -13.57
N GLU A 319 -21.83 -3.14 -14.53
CA GLU A 319 -20.61 -3.68 -15.11
C GLU A 319 -19.44 -2.79 -14.72
N ILE A 320 -18.42 -3.39 -14.09
CA ILE A 320 -17.31 -2.65 -13.50
C ILE A 320 -16.00 -3.28 -13.97
N LYS A 321 -15.12 -2.46 -14.51
CA LYS A 321 -13.74 -2.86 -14.86
C LYS A 321 -12.78 -2.03 -14.03
N MET A 322 -11.80 -2.68 -13.39
CA MET A 322 -10.81 -2.02 -12.56
C MET A 322 -9.42 -2.47 -12.95
N VAL A 323 -8.54 -1.51 -13.18
CA VAL A 323 -7.11 -1.72 -13.38
C VAL A 323 -6.38 -1.00 -12.25
N ALA A 324 -5.68 -1.77 -11.40
CA ALA A 324 -4.88 -1.27 -10.30
C ALA A 324 -3.41 -1.27 -10.69
N ASN A 325 -2.68 -0.19 -10.40
CA ASN A 325 -1.24 -0.14 -10.57
C ASN A 325 -0.58 -0.66 -9.28
N SER A 326 0.16 -1.78 -9.37
CA SER A 326 0.87 -2.40 -8.24
C SER A 326 2.27 -1.81 -8.01
N GLY A 327 2.79 -1.03 -8.95
CA GLY A 327 4.19 -0.65 -8.95
C GLY A 327 5.12 -1.85 -9.18
N ALA A 328 6.37 -1.74 -8.75
CA ALA A 328 7.45 -2.66 -9.09
C ALA A 328 7.36 -4.04 -8.42
N TYR A 329 6.64 -4.16 -7.32
CA TYR A 329 6.56 -5.36 -6.50
C TYR A 329 5.13 -5.71 -6.08
N VAL A 330 4.88 -6.99 -5.83
CA VAL A 330 3.54 -7.53 -5.57
C VAL A 330 2.97 -7.08 -4.23
N TYR A 331 3.73 -7.20 -3.15
CA TYR A 331 3.30 -6.92 -1.77
C TYR A 331 1.83 -7.32 -1.48
N LEU A 332 1.01 -6.41 -0.94
CA LEU A 332 -0.39 -6.66 -0.62
C LEU A 332 -1.37 -6.38 -1.77
N SER A 333 -0.87 -6.07 -2.98
CA SER A 333 -1.71 -5.71 -4.14
C SER A 333 -2.82 -6.71 -4.47
N PRO A 334 -2.61 -8.06 -4.41
CA PRO A 334 -3.68 -9.02 -4.67
C PRO A 334 -4.86 -8.89 -3.69
N TYR A 335 -4.57 -8.58 -2.43
CA TYR A 335 -5.58 -8.44 -1.37
C TYR A 335 -6.29 -7.09 -1.46
N VAL A 336 -5.54 -6.00 -1.71
CA VAL A 336 -6.14 -4.67 -1.93
C VAL A 336 -7.10 -4.73 -3.12
N LEU A 337 -6.71 -5.40 -4.21
CA LEU A 337 -7.57 -5.62 -5.37
C LEU A 337 -8.80 -6.48 -5.02
N LEU A 338 -8.65 -7.54 -4.20
CA LEU A 338 -9.75 -8.39 -3.75
C LEU A 338 -10.80 -7.56 -2.99
N TYR A 339 -10.37 -6.76 -2.01
CA TYR A 339 -11.27 -5.91 -1.23
C TYR A 339 -11.94 -4.84 -2.10
N ALA A 340 -11.20 -4.20 -3.01
CA ALA A 340 -11.78 -3.27 -3.99
C ALA A 340 -12.85 -3.97 -4.85
N THR A 341 -12.56 -5.20 -5.31
CA THR A 341 -13.49 -5.99 -6.13
C THR A 341 -14.75 -6.38 -5.35
N ALA A 342 -14.58 -6.86 -4.11
CA ALA A 342 -15.70 -7.28 -3.26
C ALA A 342 -16.63 -6.12 -2.89
N THR A 343 -16.10 -4.90 -2.79
CA THR A 343 -16.86 -3.69 -2.42
C THR A 343 -17.24 -2.83 -3.63
N ALA A 344 -17.02 -3.32 -4.86
CA ALA A 344 -17.16 -2.54 -6.08
C ALA A 344 -18.57 -1.97 -6.33
N THR A 345 -19.63 -2.63 -5.84
CA THR A 345 -21.01 -2.13 -5.95
C THR A 345 -21.39 -1.17 -4.81
N GLY A 346 -20.49 -0.91 -3.85
CA GLY A 346 -20.77 -0.10 -2.69
C GLY A 346 -21.92 -0.67 -1.83
N PRO A 347 -22.67 0.17 -1.11
CA PRO A 347 -23.76 -0.26 -0.23
C PRO A 347 -25.07 -0.56 -0.97
N TYR A 348 -25.05 -0.60 -2.29
CA TYR A 348 -26.26 -0.77 -3.10
C TYR A 348 -26.60 -2.22 -3.33
N ARG A 349 -27.90 -2.52 -3.32
CA ARG A 349 -28.42 -3.78 -3.80
C ARG A 349 -28.51 -3.73 -5.32
N VAL A 350 -27.68 -4.55 -5.98
CA VAL A 350 -27.68 -4.73 -7.43
C VAL A 350 -27.84 -6.22 -7.70
N ASP A 351 -28.85 -6.59 -8.49
CA ASP A 351 -29.15 -8.00 -8.72
C ASP A 351 -28.32 -8.59 -9.86
N ASN A 352 -27.90 -7.79 -10.83
CA ASN A 352 -27.09 -8.22 -11.98
C ASN A 352 -25.75 -7.48 -11.97
N VAL A 353 -24.66 -8.20 -11.66
CA VAL A 353 -23.32 -7.61 -11.47
C VAL A 353 -22.27 -8.40 -12.22
N ARG A 354 -21.43 -7.67 -12.94
CA ARG A 354 -20.17 -8.16 -13.50
C ARG A 354 -19.03 -7.25 -13.06
N VAL A 355 -18.05 -7.80 -12.36
CA VAL A 355 -16.81 -7.11 -12.05
C VAL A 355 -15.64 -7.88 -12.63
N ASP A 356 -14.78 -7.20 -13.36
CA ASP A 356 -13.49 -7.67 -13.83
C ASP A 356 -12.41 -6.72 -13.30
N SER A 357 -11.45 -7.25 -12.57
CA SER A 357 -10.37 -6.47 -11.99
C SER A 357 -9.01 -7.11 -12.20
N VAL A 358 -8.00 -6.29 -12.40
CA VAL A 358 -6.61 -6.70 -12.61
C VAL A 358 -5.67 -5.77 -11.86
N ALA A 359 -4.65 -6.33 -11.21
CA ALA A 359 -3.50 -5.59 -10.67
C ALA A 359 -2.32 -5.80 -11.60
N VAL A 360 -1.60 -4.73 -11.92
CA VAL A 360 -0.58 -4.68 -12.97
C VAL A 360 0.72 -4.15 -12.42
N ALA A 361 1.81 -4.85 -12.67
CA ALA A 361 3.16 -4.41 -12.33
C ALA A 361 3.63 -3.30 -13.29
N THR A 362 4.32 -2.29 -12.72
CA THR A 362 4.91 -1.16 -13.45
C THR A 362 6.20 -0.73 -12.77
N ASN A 363 7.02 0.10 -13.41
CA ASN A 363 8.25 0.65 -12.81
C ASN A 363 8.01 1.85 -11.87
N ASN A 364 6.80 2.01 -11.37
CA ASN A 364 6.50 2.95 -10.30
C ASN A 364 6.94 2.39 -8.94
N PRO A 365 7.08 3.23 -7.90
CA PRO A 365 7.19 2.74 -6.52
C PRO A 365 6.09 1.73 -6.22
N PHE A 366 6.43 0.67 -5.51
CA PHE A 366 5.46 -0.38 -5.19
C PHE A 366 4.30 0.14 -4.35
N THR A 367 3.16 -0.53 -4.46
CA THR A 367 1.94 -0.16 -3.75
C THR A 367 1.53 -1.24 -2.77
N SER A 368 0.93 -0.83 -1.67
CA SER A 368 0.51 -1.75 -0.62
C SER A 368 -0.67 -1.20 0.18
N ALA A 369 -0.83 -1.65 1.42
CA ALA A 369 -1.91 -1.25 2.31
C ALA A 369 -1.99 0.27 2.46
N PHE A 370 -3.20 0.79 2.35
CA PHE A 370 -3.54 2.17 2.67
C PHE A 370 -4.90 2.18 3.37
N ARG A 371 -5.08 3.06 4.34
CA ARG A 371 -6.31 3.17 5.15
C ARG A 371 -7.57 3.00 4.31
N GLY A 372 -8.38 1.97 4.65
CA GLY A 372 -9.53 1.51 3.88
C GLY A 372 -9.26 0.31 2.96
N PHE A 373 -8.00 -0.06 2.72
CA PHE A 373 -7.51 -1.31 2.11
C PHE A 373 -8.30 -1.74 0.85
N GLY A 374 -8.28 -0.89 -0.19
CA GLY A 374 -9.02 -1.12 -1.44
C GLY A 374 -10.44 -0.57 -1.45
N THR A 375 -11.15 -0.55 -0.32
CA THR A 375 -12.52 -0.04 -0.22
C THR A 375 -12.67 1.44 -0.62
N PRO A 376 -11.75 2.39 -0.30
CA PRO A 376 -11.87 3.77 -0.74
C PRO A 376 -11.91 3.95 -2.26
N HIS A 377 -11.33 3.03 -3.01
CA HIS A 377 -11.39 3.06 -4.48
C HIS A 377 -12.82 2.75 -4.96
N ALA A 378 -13.51 1.83 -4.27
CA ALA A 378 -14.93 1.58 -4.50
C ALA A 378 -15.83 2.78 -4.14
N SER A 379 -15.39 3.71 -3.28
CA SER A 379 -16.14 4.92 -2.94
C SER A 379 -16.24 5.92 -4.11
N CYS A 380 -15.32 5.87 -5.08
CA CYS A 380 -15.49 6.57 -6.36
C CYS A 380 -16.75 6.08 -7.09
N ILE A 381 -17.06 4.80 -6.96
CA ILE A 381 -18.29 4.19 -7.49
C ILE A 381 -19.52 4.69 -6.73
N CYS A 382 -19.42 4.84 -5.41
CA CYS A 382 -20.48 5.45 -4.60
C CYS A 382 -20.71 6.94 -4.97
N GLN A 383 -19.71 7.64 -5.46
CA GLN A 383 -19.84 9.00 -6.01
C GLN A 383 -20.42 8.98 -7.44
N ALA A 384 -20.15 7.95 -8.23
CA ALA A 384 -20.74 7.78 -9.55
C ALA A 384 -22.24 7.49 -9.49
N MET A 385 -22.70 6.69 -8.52
CA MET A 385 -24.11 6.34 -8.32
C MET A 385 -25.03 7.57 -8.06
N PRO A 386 -24.69 8.54 -7.21
CA PRO A 386 -25.44 9.79 -7.11
C PRO A 386 -25.47 10.60 -8.40
N SER A 387 -24.40 10.57 -9.23
CA SER A 387 -24.43 11.20 -10.56
C SER A 387 -25.39 10.48 -11.50
N CYS A 388 -25.44 9.15 -11.48
CA CYS A 388 -26.45 8.37 -12.19
C CYS A 388 -27.87 8.71 -11.72
N ARG A 389 -28.08 8.84 -10.39
CA ARG A 389 -29.36 9.31 -9.84
C ARG A 389 -29.70 10.72 -10.30
N ARG A 390 -28.74 11.65 -10.30
CA ARG A 390 -28.97 13.02 -10.80
C ARG A 390 -29.25 13.04 -12.29
N GLN A 391 -28.55 12.26 -13.08
CA GLN A 391 -28.80 12.16 -14.53
C GLN A 391 -30.14 11.51 -14.83
N ALA A 392 -30.54 10.47 -14.12
CA ALA A 392 -31.86 9.87 -14.23
C ALA A 392 -32.98 10.83 -13.78
N LEU A 393 -32.75 11.62 -12.73
CA LEU A 393 -33.67 12.68 -12.28
C LEU A 393 -33.72 13.83 -13.30
N CYS A 394 -32.59 14.24 -13.89
CA CYS A 394 -32.54 15.22 -14.98
C CYS A 394 -33.28 14.73 -16.24
N ALA A 395 -33.08 13.48 -16.66
CA ALA A 395 -33.81 12.88 -17.75
C ALA A 395 -35.32 12.86 -17.48
N ARG A 396 -35.72 12.54 -16.23
CA ARG A 396 -37.12 12.59 -15.79
C ARG A 396 -37.71 14.01 -15.82
N CYS A 397 -36.93 15.02 -15.40
CA CYS A 397 -37.33 16.43 -15.49
C CYS A 397 -37.45 16.94 -16.94
N CYS A 398 -36.51 16.55 -17.82
CA CYS A 398 -36.59 16.91 -19.24
C CYS A 398 -37.80 16.29 -19.96
N TRP A 399 -38.22 15.08 -19.57
CA TRP A 399 -39.37 14.39 -20.17
C TRP A 399 -40.73 14.86 -19.63
N SER A 400 -40.79 15.45 -18.41
CA SER A 400 -42.03 15.86 -17.79
C SER A 400 -42.43 17.31 -18.08
N GLY A 401 -41.66 18.04 -18.91
CA GLY A 401 -42.01 19.42 -19.32
C GLY A 401 -41.99 20.46 -18.21
N LEU A 402 -41.40 20.17 -17.05
CA LEU A 402 -41.38 21.06 -15.88
C LEU A 402 -40.15 21.98 -15.87
N GLN A 403 -39.99 22.86 -16.89
CA GLN A 403 -38.99 23.94 -16.86
C GLN A 403 -39.28 25.04 -15.80
N SER A 404 -40.44 25.08 -15.19
CA SER A 404 -40.81 26.13 -14.24
C SER A 404 -40.32 25.94 -12.80
N SER A 405 -40.09 24.71 -12.35
CA SER A 405 -39.63 24.43 -10.97
C SER A 405 -38.12 24.57 -10.78
N TRP A 406 -37.34 24.64 -11.83
CA TRP A 406 -35.87 24.75 -11.78
C TRP A 406 -35.38 26.12 -11.29
N ARG A 407 -36.16 27.18 -11.49
CA ARG A 407 -35.81 28.54 -11.02
C ARG A 407 -36.00 28.73 -9.51
N SER A 408 -36.86 27.95 -8.85
CA SER A 408 -37.07 28.05 -7.40
C SER A 408 -36.02 27.29 -6.60
N LEU A 409 -35.47 26.19 -7.11
CA LEU A 409 -34.44 25.36 -6.45
C LEU A 409 -33.03 25.96 -6.48
N ARG A 410 -32.74 26.90 -7.40
CA ARG A 410 -31.47 27.62 -7.44
C ARG A 410 -31.22 28.59 -6.29
N LYS A 411 -32.26 28.97 -5.55
CA LYS A 411 -32.15 29.93 -4.44
C LYS A 411 -31.76 29.30 -3.10
N THR A 412 -31.80 27.96 -2.98
CA THR A 412 -31.64 27.28 -1.69
C THR A 412 -30.34 26.49 -1.53
N TRP A 413 -29.52 26.31 -2.59
CA TRP A 413 -28.27 25.56 -2.49
C TRP A 413 -27.15 26.28 -3.26
N ILE A 414 -26.30 26.99 -2.52
CA ILE A 414 -25.05 27.55 -3.02
C ILE A 414 -24.04 26.38 -3.10
N LEU A 415 -23.78 25.88 -4.30
CA LEU A 415 -22.66 24.99 -4.59
C LEU A 415 -21.70 25.68 -5.55
N PRO A 416 -20.38 25.62 -5.33
CA PRO A 416 -19.39 26.20 -6.22
C PRO A 416 -19.46 25.52 -7.62
N THR A 417 -19.33 26.35 -8.63
CA THR A 417 -19.34 25.95 -10.04
C THR A 417 -18.22 24.96 -10.37
N ALA A 418 -18.54 23.69 -10.54
CA ALA A 418 -17.73 22.78 -11.34
C ALA A 418 -18.10 22.99 -12.82
N ARG A 419 -17.17 23.47 -13.62
CA ARG A 419 -17.32 23.52 -15.08
C ARG A 419 -17.30 22.09 -15.60
N CYS A 420 -18.37 21.68 -16.26
CA CYS A 420 -18.34 20.52 -17.14
C CYS A 420 -17.53 20.90 -18.40
N LEU A 421 -16.51 20.14 -18.68
CA LEU A 421 -15.96 19.92 -20.01
C LEU A 421 -16.42 18.56 -20.46
#